data_05b6accc7828d9723bf8a86af8328f72
#
_entry.id   05b6accc7828d9723bf8a86af8328f72
#
_cell.length_a   1.000
_cell.length_b   1.000
_cell.length_c   1.000
_cell.angle_alpha   90.00
_cell.angle_beta   90.00
_cell.angle_gamma   90.00
#
_symmetry.space_group_name_H-M   'P 1'
#
loop_
_entity.id
_entity.type
_entity.pdbx_description
1 polymer ?
#
loop_
_entity_poly.entity_id
_entity_poly.type
_entity_poly.pdbx_seq_one_letter_code
_entity_poly.pdbx_strand_id
1 'polypeptide(L)'
;MTFNYSDLLPVGEDQTKYRLVSTEGVKVVKHGDLEFLEVAPEALTKLTETAIHDINHYLRAAHLEQLTKILKDPESSPNDRFVALDLLKNANIAAGGILPMCQEIGRAHV
;
A
#
# COMPACT_ATOMS: atom_id res chain seq x y z
N MET A 1 4.93 32.82 -6.60
CA MET A 1 5.50 31.60 -6.03
C MET A 1 5.29 30.46 -7.02
N THR A 2 6.35 29.87 -7.50
CA THR A 2 6.23 28.67 -8.33
C THR A 2 6.14 27.47 -7.39
N PHE A 3 5.01 26.80 -7.41
CA PHE A 3 4.80 25.61 -6.59
C PHE A 3 5.58 24.42 -7.19
N ASN A 4 6.43 23.79 -6.41
CA ASN A 4 7.22 22.65 -6.86
C ASN A 4 6.69 21.38 -6.22
N TYR A 5 6.08 20.50 -7.02
CA TYR A 5 5.54 19.23 -6.54
C TYR A 5 6.59 18.27 -5.99
N SER A 6 7.84 18.37 -6.44
CA SER A 6 8.93 17.52 -5.93
C SER A 6 9.27 17.78 -4.46
N ASP A 7 8.92 18.95 -3.93
CA ASP A 7 9.13 19.28 -2.51
C ASP A 7 8.07 18.61 -1.62
N LEU A 8 6.87 18.37 -2.17
CA LEU A 8 5.79 17.66 -1.47
C LEU A 8 5.85 16.14 -1.65
N LEU A 9 6.28 15.71 -2.82
CA LEU A 9 6.34 14.30 -3.20
C LEU A 9 7.77 13.96 -3.65
N PRO A 10 8.75 13.97 -2.73
CA PRO A 10 10.13 13.69 -3.09
C PRO A 10 10.24 12.26 -3.63
N VAL A 11 10.86 12.14 -4.80
CA VAL A 11 11.22 10.84 -5.38
C VAL A 11 12.49 10.36 -4.68
N GLY A 12 12.43 9.20 -4.07
CA GLY A 12 13.54 8.60 -3.36
C GLY A 12 13.55 7.08 -3.55
N GLU A 13 14.54 6.42 -2.97
CA GLU A 13 14.59 4.97 -2.94
C GLU A 13 13.41 4.40 -2.14
N ASP A 14 12.82 3.34 -2.67
CA ASP A 14 11.75 2.61 -1.98
C ASP A 14 12.36 1.80 -0.82
N GLN A 15 12.03 2.18 0.40
CA GLN A 15 12.42 1.48 1.63
C GLN A 15 11.43 0.38 2.02
N THR A 16 10.42 0.12 1.19
CA THR A 16 9.41 -0.91 1.44
C THR A 16 10.05 -2.30 1.42
N LYS A 17 9.83 -3.07 2.46
CA LYS A 17 10.24 -4.48 2.50
C LYS A 17 9.23 -5.31 1.72
N TYR A 18 9.75 -6.03 0.74
CA TYR A 18 8.93 -6.94 -0.05
C TYR A 18 8.80 -8.30 0.63
N ARG A 19 7.62 -8.89 0.50
CA ARG A 19 7.32 -10.24 0.97
C ARG A 19 7.16 -11.16 -0.23
N LEU A 20 7.82 -12.31 -0.19
CA LEU A 20 7.59 -13.35 -1.19
C LEU A 20 6.19 -13.95 -1.01
N VAL A 21 5.36 -13.88 -2.05
CA VAL A 21 4.01 -14.44 -2.06
C VAL A 21 4.06 -15.93 -2.43
N SER A 22 4.70 -16.26 -3.54
CA SER A 22 4.85 -17.64 -4.02
C SER A 22 5.93 -17.71 -5.09
N THR A 23 6.55 -18.87 -5.23
CA THR A 23 7.41 -19.24 -6.37
C THR A 23 6.75 -20.23 -7.31
N GLU A 24 5.56 -20.72 -6.95
CA GLU A 24 4.82 -21.69 -7.77
C GLU A 24 4.32 -21.04 -9.06
N GLY A 25 4.41 -21.77 -10.16
CA GLY A 25 3.95 -21.33 -11.46
C GLY A 25 4.80 -20.27 -12.13
N VAL A 26 6.01 -20.01 -11.62
CA VAL A 26 6.97 -19.07 -12.21
C VAL A 26 8.30 -19.78 -12.44
N LYS A 27 8.76 -19.78 -13.68
CA LYS A 27 10.04 -20.41 -14.04
C LYS A 27 10.73 -19.68 -15.19
N VAL A 28 12.05 -19.78 -15.22
CA VAL A 28 12.84 -19.30 -16.36
C VAL A 28 12.95 -20.44 -17.38
N VAL A 29 12.62 -20.15 -18.62
CA VAL A 29 12.77 -21.05 -19.76
C VAL A 29 13.73 -20.46 -20.77
N LYS A 30 14.55 -21.32 -21.39
CA LYS A 30 15.53 -20.92 -22.41
C LYS A 30 15.06 -21.37 -23.78
N HIS A 31 15.19 -20.46 -24.73
CA HIS A 31 14.99 -20.71 -26.14
C HIS A 31 16.25 -20.22 -26.89
N GLY A 32 17.15 -21.15 -27.21
CA GLY A 32 18.47 -20.79 -27.75
C GLY A 32 19.25 -19.93 -26.74
N ASP A 33 19.67 -18.74 -27.16
CA ASP A 33 20.41 -17.78 -26.31
C ASP A 33 19.49 -16.83 -25.53
N LEU A 34 18.15 -16.94 -25.68
CA LEU A 34 17.19 -16.10 -25.02
C LEU A 34 16.60 -16.78 -23.77
N GLU A 35 16.43 -15.99 -22.73
CA GLU A 35 15.74 -16.41 -21.51
C GLU A 35 14.39 -15.69 -21.41
N PHE A 36 13.35 -16.43 -21.05
CA PHE A 36 11.99 -15.95 -20.85
C PHE A 36 11.50 -16.33 -19.46
N LEU A 37 10.72 -15.46 -18.87
CA LEU A 37 9.96 -15.78 -17.67
C LEU A 37 8.61 -16.37 -18.10
N GLU A 38 8.41 -17.65 -17.81
CA GLU A 38 7.14 -18.32 -18.00
C GLU A 38 6.32 -18.19 -16.70
N VAL A 39 5.11 -17.64 -16.79
CA VAL A 39 4.23 -17.41 -15.65
C VAL A 39 2.90 -18.11 -15.90
N ALA A 40 2.54 -19.01 -15.03
CA ALA A 40 1.23 -19.67 -15.07
C ALA A 40 0.10 -18.71 -14.69
N PRO A 41 -1.11 -18.80 -15.30
CA PRO A 41 -2.25 -17.97 -14.94
C PRO A 41 -2.61 -18.01 -13.46
N GLU A 42 -2.46 -19.15 -12.81
CA GLU A 42 -2.73 -19.36 -11.39
C GLU A 42 -1.80 -18.52 -10.49
N ALA A 43 -0.55 -18.32 -10.91
CA ALA A 43 0.39 -17.44 -10.20
C ALA A 43 -0.08 -15.99 -10.21
N LEU A 44 -0.62 -15.53 -11.34
CA LEU A 44 -1.21 -14.17 -11.46
C LEU A 44 -2.47 -14.04 -10.62
N THR A 45 -3.32 -15.07 -10.61
CA THR A 45 -4.53 -15.10 -9.76
C THR A 45 -4.16 -14.98 -8.29
N LYS A 46 -3.22 -15.79 -7.83
CA LYS A 46 -2.75 -15.75 -6.43
C LYS A 46 -2.11 -14.41 -6.07
N LEU A 47 -1.32 -13.85 -6.96
CA LEU A 47 -0.72 -12.53 -6.75
C LEU A 47 -1.79 -11.45 -6.61
N THR A 48 -2.78 -11.45 -7.49
CA THR A 48 -3.88 -10.47 -7.49
C THR A 48 -4.73 -10.60 -6.23
N GLU A 49 -5.10 -11.81 -5.84
CA GLU A 49 -5.86 -12.07 -4.61
C GLU A 49 -5.11 -11.54 -3.38
N THR A 50 -3.84 -11.87 -3.26
CA THR A 50 -3.00 -11.42 -2.14
C THR A 50 -2.84 -9.91 -2.15
N ALA A 51 -2.59 -9.30 -3.31
CA ALA A 51 -2.42 -7.85 -3.43
C ALA A 51 -3.70 -7.10 -3.05
N ILE A 52 -4.87 -7.55 -3.54
CA ILE A 52 -6.17 -6.94 -3.20
C ILE A 52 -6.44 -7.07 -1.71
N HIS A 53 -6.19 -8.23 -1.11
CA HIS A 53 -6.32 -8.40 0.33
C HIS A 53 -5.41 -7.43 1.09
N ASP A 54 -4.14 -7.36 0.74
CA ASP A 54 -3.16 -6.54 1.45
C ASP A 54 -3.45 -5.06 1.34
N ILE A 55 -3.79 -4.54 0.15
CA ILE A 55 -4.11 -3.12 -0.02
C ILE A 55 -5.37 -2.68 0.70
N ASN A 56 -6.29 -3.61 0.99
CA ASN A 56 -7.49 -3.32 1.77
C ASN A 56 -7.26 -3.35 3.28
N HIS A 57 -6.19 -3.97 3.76
CA HIS A 57 -5.96 -4.20 5.19
C HIS A 57 -4.70 -3.53 5.74
N TYR A 58 -3.75 -3.17 4.90
CA TYR A 58 -2.47 -2.63 5.35
C TYR A 58 -2.12 -1.30 4.68
N LEU A 59 -1.64 -0.37 5.47
CA LEU A 59 -1.01 0.87 5.00
C LEU A 59 0.51 0.73 5.07
N ARG A 60 1.21 1.46 4.20
CA ARG A 60 2.67 1.56 4.26
C ARG A 60 3.12 2.24 5.55
N ALA A 61 4.22 1.75 6.13
CA ALA A 61 4.77 2.30 7.36
C ALA A 61 5.03 3.81 7.29
N ALA A 62 5.59 4.28 6.17
CA ALA A 62 5.85 5.70 5.95
C ALA A 62 4.57 6.56 6.01
N HIS A 63 3.43 6.04 5.53
CA HIS A 63 2.15 6.75 5.62
C HIS A 63 1.64 6.80 7.06
N LEU A 64 1.74 5.69 7.79
CA LEU A 64 1.39 5.65 9.23
C LEU A 64 2.26 6.60 10.07
N GLU A 65 3.55 6.71 9.73
CA GLU A 65 4.45 7.66 10.37
C GLU A 65 4.03 9.11 10.12
N GLN A 66 3.61 9.45 8.89
CA GLN A 66 3.11 10.79 8.57
C GLN A 66 1.86 11.13 9.39
N LEU A 67 0.91 10.22 9.50
CA LEU A 67 -0.27 10.41 10.36
C LEU A 67 0.11 10.58 11.83
N THR A 68 1.10 9.82 12.30
CA THR A 68 1.61 9.93 13.67
C THR A 68 2.29 11.28 13.92
N LYS A 69 2.99 11.84 12.92
CA LYS A 69 3.59 13.19 13.03
C LYS A 69 2.52 14.26 13.28
N ILE A 70 1.37 14.17 12.62
CA ILE A 70 0.26 15.11 12.85
C ILE A 70 -0.20 15.10 14.31
N LEU A 71 -0.25 13.94 14.96
CA LEU A 71 -0.62 13.84 16.38
C LEU A 71 0.39 14.52 17.31
N LYS A 72 1.66 14.56 16.93
CA LYS A 72 2.76 15.08 17.73
C LYS A 72 3.10 16.54 17.41
N ASP A 73 2.59 17.06 16.30
CA ASP A 73 2.86 18.42 15.85
C ASP A 73 2.13 19.42 16.77
N PRO A 74 2.87 20.35 17.41
CA PRO A 74 2.26 21.38 18.27
C PRO A 74 1.36 22.33 17.49
N GLU A 75 1.58 22.52 16.19
CA GLU A 75 0.79 23.40 15.33
C GLU A 75 -0.50 22.75 14.82
N SER A 76 -0.64 21.44 14.96
CA SER A 76 -1.86 20.73 14.56
C SER A 76 -3.05 21.17 15.38
N SER A 77 -4.16 21.47 14.69
CA SER A 77 -5.42 21.78 15.35
C SER A 77 -6.00 20.56 16.09
N PRO A 78 -6.92 20.73 17.03
CA PRO A 78 -7.65 19.62 17.67
C PRO A 78 -8.36 18.72 16.65
N ASN A 79 -8.89 19.30 15.57
CA ASN A 79 -9.56 18.55 14.51
C ASN A 79 -8.54 17.69 13.70
N ASP A 80 -7.38 18.25 13.36
CA ASP A 80 -6.35 17.48 12.64
C ASP A 80 -5.89 16.27 13.44
N ARG A 81 -5.69 16.44 14.74
CA ARG A 81 -5.33 15.35 15.65
C ARG A 81 -6.42 14.31 15.77
N PHE A 82 -7.68 14.74 15.86
CA PHE A 82 -8.82 13.84 15.92
C PHE A 82 -8.91 12.97 14.65
N VAL A 83 -8.83 13.59 13.48
CA VAL A 83 -8.87 12.88 12.19
C VAL A 83 -7.68 11.93 12.04
N ALA A 84 -6.46 12.39 12.34
CA ALA A 84 -5.28 11.54 12.26
C ALA A 84 -5.37 10.32 13.19
N LEU A 85 -5.90 10.52 14.41
CA LEU A 85 -6.11 9.43 15.37
C LEU A 85 -7.14 8.42 14.85
N ASP A 86 -8.24 8.88 14.27
CA ASP A 86 -9.26 7.99 13.71
C ASP A 86 -8.74 7.18 12.52
N LEU A 87 -7.93 7.79 11.65
CA LEU A 87 -7.27 7.08 10.55
C LEU A 87 -6.29 6.01 11.07
N LEU A 88 -5.52 6.31 12.11
CA LEU A 88 -4.62 5.34 12.73
C LEU A 88 -5.38 4.19 13.42
N LYS A 89 -6.48 4.49 14.10
CA LYS A 89 -7.36 3.45 14.68
C LYS A 89 -7.96 2.56 13.61
N ASN A 90 -8.44 3.15 12.51
CA ASN A 90 -8.96 2.42 11.37
C ASN A 90 -7.91 1.48 10.76
N ALA A 91 -6.69 1.98 10.54
CA ALA A 91 -5.58 1.16 10.04
C ALA A 91 -5.22 0.01 11.00
N ASN A 92 -5.25 0.24 12.31
CA ASN A 92 -4.96 -0.78 13.31
C ASN A 92 -6.03 -1.89 13.32
N ILE A 93 -7.31 -1.54 13.21
CA ILE A 93 -8.41 -2.50 13.11
C ILE A 93 -8.30 -3.30 11.81
N ALA A 94 -8.06 -2.63 10.71
CA ALA A 94 -7.92 -3.26 9.39
C ALA A 94 -6.74 -4.25 9.33
N ALA A 95 -5.64 -3.95 10.02
CA ALA A 95 -4.47 -4.83 10.11
C ALA A 95 -4.77 -6.19 10.75
N GLY A 96 -5.91 -6.35 11.41
CA GLY A 96 -6.41 -7.65 11.88
C GLY A 96 -6.87 -8.58 10.75
N GLY A 97 -7.00 -8.09 9.52
CA GLY A 97 -7.30 -8.90 8.33
C GLY A 97 -8.76 -9.36 8.20
N ILE A 98 -9.67 -8.82 9.02
CA ILE A 98 -11.10 -9.20 9.01
C ILE A 98 -11.93 -8.07 8.39
N LEU A 99 -11.75 -6.84 8.87
CA LEU A 99 -12.45 -5.67 8.38
C LEU A 99 -11.47 -4.87 7.51
N PRO A 100 -11.84 -4.54 6.27
CA PRO A 100 -11.00 -3.69 5.43
C PRO A 100 -10.93 -2.27 5.98
N MET A 101 -9.90 -1.53 5.57
CA MET A 101 -9.82 -0.11 5.86
C MET A 101 -10.99 0.64 5.25
N CYS A 102 -11.47 1.66 5.95
CA CYS A 102 -12.39 2.63 5.40
C CYS A 102 -11.67 3.40 4.27
N GLN A 103 -12.08 3.15 3.04
CA GLN A 103 -11.63 3.85 1.86
C GLN A 103 -12.77 4.70 1.33
N GLU A 104 -12.46 5.67 0.46
CA GLU A 104 -13.49 6.43 -0.22
C GLU A 104 -14.45 5.48 -0.92
N ILE A 105 -15.73 5.63 -0.61
CA ILE A 105 -16.78 4.87 -1.29
C ILE A 105 -16.93 5.49 -2.69
N GLY A 106 -16.35 4.84 -3.67
CA GLY A 106 -16.60 5.16 -5.07
C GLY A 106 -18.09 4.98 -5.36
N ARG A 107 -18.74 5.96 -5.98
CA ARG A 107 -20.11 5.79 -6.49
C ARG A 107 -20.09 4.69 -7.54
N ALA A 108 -20.67 3.56 -7.21
CA ALA A 108 -21.10 2.62 -8.23
C ALA A 108 -22.32 3.25 -8.93
N HIS A 109 -22.13 3.70 -10.16
CA HIS A 109 -23.25 3.97 -11.03
C HIS A 109 -23.76 2.62 -11.57
N VAL A 110 -24.89 2.22 -11.09
CA VAL A 110 -25.67 1.13 -11.66
C VAL A 110 -26.37 1.67 -12.91
#